data_c98eba94c221a717c04ef1c1c515bcc2
#
_entry.id   c98eba94c221a717c04ef1c1c515bcc2
#
_cell.length_a   1.000
_cell.length_b   1.000
_cell.length_c   1.000
_cell.angle_alpha   90.00
_cell.angle_beta   90.00
_cell.angle_gamma   90.00
#
_symmetry.space_group_name_H-M   'P 1'
#
loop_
_entity.id
_entity.type
_entity.pdbx_description
1 polymer ?
#
loop_
_entity_poly.entity_id
_entity_poly.type
_entity_poly.pdbx_seq_one_letter_code
_entity_poly.pdbx_strand_id
1 'polypeptide(L)'
;MPAIVTREATPDDFDRYFEEGFAELSAESRHLRFFTAVRELPDDVKHRLRNVDGWRHAAVVAFDAAAHLPDHPEGKAVGVARWISGPSGPPELSITIIDEYQGQGVGTRLMDALLALARKRGVRRIIADVLRENTGMRHLCNRYNAVVQRSDDPTVVRYRIDV
;
A
#
# COMPACT_ATOMS: atom_id res chain seq x y z
N MET A 1 8.42 -18.42 10.86
CA MET A 1 7.99 -17.01 11.02
C MET A 1 8.62 -16.16 9.93
N PRO A 2 7.84 -15.33 9.26
CA PRO A 2 8.42 -14.40 8.30
C PRO A 2 9.31 -13.36 9.00
N ALA A 3 10.35 -12.94 8.31
CA ALA A 3 11.26 -11.89 8.78
C ALA A 3 11.03 -10.64 7.92
N ILE A 4 10.09 -9.81 8.32
CA ILE A 4 9.65 -8.66 7.53
C ILE A 4 10.61 -7.50 7.70
N VAL A 5 11.12 -7.02 6.56
CA VAL A 5 11.98 -5.84 6.45
C VAL A 5 11.32 -4.86 5.50
N THR A 6 11.36 -3.57 5.84
CA THR A 6 10.77 -2.52 5.01
C THR A 6 11.83 -1.52 4.59
N ARG A 7 11.68 -0.93 3.41
CA ARG A 7 12.47 0.20 2.93
C ARG A 7 11.69 1.05 1.94
N GLU A 8 12.18 2.24 1.67
CA GLU A 8 11.61 3.09 0.63
C GLU A 8 11.73 2.43 -0.74
N ALA A 9 10.68 2.49 -1.53
CA ALA A 9 10.64 1.92 -2.87
C ALA A 9 11.16 2.91 -3.93
N THR A 10 11.70 2.34 -5.00
CA THR A 10 12.15 3.05 -6.20
C THR A 10 11.39 2.54 -7.42
N PRO A 11 11.44 3.24 -8.58
CA PRO A 11 10.81 2.72 -9.81
C PRO A 11 11.28 1.32 -10.21
N ASP A 12 12.54 0.97 -9.94
CA ASP A 12 13.07 -0.36 -10.23
C ASP A 12 12.35 -1.46 -9.46
N ASP A 13 11.84 -1.16 -8.27
CA ASP A 13 11.07 -2.13 -7.48
C ASP A 13 9.77 -2.51 -8.19
N PHE A 14 9.13 -1.56 -8.86
CA PHE A 14 7.94 -1.86 -9.65
C PHE A 14 8.30 -2.83 -10.80
N ASP A 15 9.36 -2.53 -11.53
CA ASP A 15 9.79 -3.36 -12.67
C ASP A 15 10.15 -4.78 -12.24
N ARG A 16 10.74 -4.91 -11.05
CA ARG A 16 11.22 -6.19 -10.54
C ARG A 16 10.13 -7.04 -9.88
N TYR A 17 9.20 -6.41 -9.14
CA TYR A 17 8.32 -7.14 -8.23
C TYR A 17 6.84 -7.04 -8.55
N PHE A 18 6.40 -6.08 -9.34
CA PHE A 18 4.96 -5.82 -9.51
C PHE A 18 4.21 -7.02 -10.12
N GLU A 19 4.69 -7.57 -11.21
CA GLU A 19 3.98 -8.65 -11.91
C GLU A 19 3.84 -9.91 -11.02
N GLU A 20 4.90 -10.27 -10.32
CA GLU A 20 4.88 -11.41 -9.40
C GLU A 20 3.90 -11.15 -8.24
N GLY A 21 3.96 -9.98 -7.62
CA GLY A 21 3.10 -9.63 -6.52
C GLY A 21 1.63 -9.54 -6.93
N PHE A 22 1.35 -8.95 -8.08
CA PHE A 22 -0.02 -8.85 -8.59
C PHE A 22 -0.61 -10.24 -8.88
N ALA A 23 0.20 -11.15 -9.42
CA ALA A 23 -0.23 -12.52 -9.69
C ALA A 23 -0.60 -13.29 -8.41
N GLU A 24 -0.03 -12.92 -7.28
CA GLU A 24 -0.30 -13.55 -5.98
C GLU A 24 -1.47 -12.90 -5.21
N LEU A 25 -2.14 -11.92 -5.81
CA LEU A 25 -3.35 -11.32 -5.25
C LEU A 25 -4.58 -12.09 -5.77
N SER A 26 -5.45 -12.51 -4.87
CA SER A 26 -6.76 -13.06 -5.24
C SER A 26 -7.64 -12.01 -5.92
N ALA A 27 -8.70 -12.45 -6.58
CA ALA A 27 -9.70 -11.55 -7.15
C ALA A 27 -10.30 -10.63 -6.08
N GLU A 28 -10.54 -11.17 -4.87
CA GLU A 28 -11.04 -10.40 -3.74
C GLU A 28 -10.02 -9.31 -3.32
N SER A 29 -8.76 -9.66 -3.16
CA SER A 29 -7.71 -8.70 -2.78
C SER A 29 -7.53 -7.61 -3.82
N ARG A 30 -7.62 -7.93 -5.11
CA ARG A 30 -7.61 -6.94 -6.20
C ARG A 30 -8.80 -6.02 -6.13
N HIS A 31 -10.00 -6.57 -5.90
CA HIS A 31 -11.21 -5.78 -5.72
C HIS A 31 -11.09 -4.80 -4.55
N LEU A 32 -10.63 -5.27 -3.39
CA LEU A 32 -10.48 -4.43 -2.22
C LEU A 32 -9.47 -3.30 -2.43
N ARG A 33 -8.40 -3.55 -3.18
CA ARG A 33 -7.34 -2.56 -3.43
C ARG A 33 -7.69 -1.59 -4.55
N PHE A 34 -8.23 -2.09 -5.67
CA PHE A 34 -8.47 -1.32 -6.90
C PHE A 34 -9.93 -0.98 -7.11
N PHE A 35 -10.81 -1.37 -6.20
CA PHE A 35 -12.26 -1.21 -6.25
C PHE A 35 -12.93 -1.98 -7.40
N THR A 36 -12.19 -2.85 -8.05
CA THR A 36 -12.67 -3.74 -9.10
C THR A 36 -11.78 -4.98 -9.18
N ALA A 37 -12.37 -6.13 -9.50
CA ALA A 37 -11.65 -7.41 -9.62
C ALA A 37 -10.98 -7.51 -11.00
N VAL A 38 -9.92 -6.74 -11.21
CA VAL A 38 -9.21 -6.69 -12.50
C VAL A 38 -8.26 -7.88 -12.65
N ARG A 39 -8.18 -8.42 -13.87
CA ARG A 39 -7.19 -9.44 -14.22
C ARG A 39 -5.82 -8.82 -14.49
N GLU A 40 -5.83 -7.64 -15.05
CA GLU A 40 -4.64 -6.87 -15.39
C GLU A 40 -4.94 -5.40 -15.24
N LEU A 41 -3.97 -4.63 -14.73
CA LEU A 41 -4.11 -3.19 -14.65
C LEU A 41 -3.85 -2.54 -16.01
N PRO A 42 -4.60 -1.48 -16.35
CA PRO A 42 -4.30 -0.67 -17.53
C PRO A 42 -2.88 -0.10 -17.49
N ASP A 43 -2.28 0.11 -18.66
CA ASP A 43 -0.90 0.59 -18.78
C ASP A 43 -0.69 1.96 -18.13
N ASP A 44 -1.67 2.86 -18.22
CA ASP A 44 -1.61 4.18 -17.57
C ASP A 44 -1.58 4.08 -16.06
N VAL A 45 -2.30 3.12 -15.48
CA VAL A 45 -2.28 2.83 -14.04
C VAL A 45 -0.93 2.27 -13.63
N LYS A 46 -0.39 1.29 -14.38
CA LYS A 46 0.95 0.74 -14.13
C LYS A 46 2.02 1.82 -14.19
N HIS A 47 1.95 2.69 -15.18
CA HIS A 47 2.89 3.80 -15.33
C HIS A 47 2.85 4.73 -14.13
N ARG A 48 1.67 5.08 -13.67
CA ARG A 48 1.50 5.91 -12.48
C ARG A 48 2.05 5.23 -11.23
N LEU A 49 1.78 3.93 -11.04
CA LEU A 49 2.28 3.18 -9.88
C LEU A 49 3.80 3.04 -9.89
N ARG A 50 4.41 2.97 -11.08
CA ARG A 50 5.86 2.89 -11.24
C ARG A 50 6.57 4.19 -10.85
N ASN A 51 5.98 5.32 -11.13
CA ASN A 51 6.65 6.63 -11.06
C ASN A 51 6.67 7.21 -9.65
N VAL A 52 7.32 6.52 -8.73
CA VAL A 52 7.60 7.05 -7.40
C VAL A 52 8.72 8.07 -7.48
N ASP A 53 8.46 9.30 -7.01
CA ASP A 53 9.44 10.37 -6.95
C ASP A 53 9.93 10.66 -5.52
N GLY A 54 9.33 10.01 -4.55
CA GLY A 54 9.65 10.16 -3.13
C GLY A 54 8.96 11.33 -2.45
N TRP A 55 8.18 12.13 -3.16
CA TRP A 55 7.53 13.34 -2.65
C TRP A 55 6.03 13.35 -2.91
N ARG A 56 5.62 13.56 -4.16
CA ARG A 56 4.21 13.52 -4.54
C ARG A 56 3.67 12.09 -4.59
N HIS A 57 4.53 11.17 -4.87
CA HIS A 57 4.26 9.74 -4.84
C HIS A 57 5.43 9.05 -4.16
N ALA A 58 5.22 8.59 -2.95
CA ALA A 58 6.22 7.83 -2.21
C ALA A 58 5.66 6.47 -1.81
N ALA A 59 6.52 5.49 -1.70
CA ALA A 59 6.13 4.14 -1.35
C ALA A 59 7.19 3.47 -0.47
N VAL A 60 6.74 2.53 0.34
CA VAL A 60 7.61 1.62 1.09
C VAL A 60 7.24 0.20 0.70
N VAL A 61 8.24 -0.65 0.56
CA VAL A 61 8.07 -2.06 0.20
C VAL A 61 8.48 -2.93 1.37
N ALA A 62 7.73 -4.02 1.57
CA ALA A 62 8.03 -5.02 2.60
C ALA A 62 8.53 -6.29 1.93
N PHE A 63 9.59 -6.85 2.49
CA PHE A 63 10.18 -8.13 2.08
C PHE A 63 10.14 -9.12 3.22
N ASP A 64 9.93 -10.39 2.90
CA ASP A 64 10.22 -11.48 3.83
C ASP A 64 11.65 -11.93 3.58
N ALA A 65 12.57 -11.48 4.41
CA ALA A 65 13.99 -11.78 4.30
C ALA A 65 14.31 -13.27 4.55
N ALA A 66 13.39 -14.01 5.17
CA ALA A 66 13.53 -15.45 5.38
C ALA A 66 13.10 -16.27 4.17
N ALA A 67 12.39 -15.67 3.22
CA ALA A 67 11.97 -16.35 1.99
C ALA A 67 13.03 -16.16 0.91
N HIS A 68 13.92 -17.14 0.79
CA HIS A 68 15.02 -17.11 -0.17
C HIS A 68 14.52 -17.51 -1.57
N LEU A 69 14.60 -16.58 -2.50
CA LEU A 69 14.23 -16.81 -3.91
C LEU A 69 15.42 -16.49 -4.81
N PRO A 70 15.61 -17.24 -5.92
CA PRO A 70 16.59 -16.86 -6.95
C PRO A 70 16.30 -15.44 -7.45
N ASP A 71 17.34 -14.66 -7.68
CA ASP A 71 17.26 -13.29 -8.17
C ASP A 71 16.58 -12.28 -7.24
N HIS A 72 16.28 -12.67 -5.99
CA HIS A 72 15.65 -11.80 -4.99
C HIS A 72 16.54 -11.72 -3.73
N PRO A 73 17.63 -10.93 -3.76
CA PRO A 73 18.61 -10.89 -2.67
C PRO A 73 18.03 -10.36 -1.35
N GLU A 74 16.97 -9.57 -1.40
CA GLU A 74 16.31 -9.04 -0.20
C GLU A 74 15.22 -9.97 0.35
N GLY A 75 14.96 -11.08 -0.33
CA GLY A 75 13.86 -11.99 -0.04
C GLY A 75 12.64 -11.73 -0.91
N LYS A 76 11.51 -12.30 -0.53
CA LYS A 76 10.26 -12.17 -1.29
C LYS A 76 9.58 -10.84 -0.99
N ALA A 77 9.26 -10.07 -2.03
CA ALA A 77 8.44 -8.86 -1.87
C ALA A 77 7.01 -9.27 -1.53
N VAL A 78 6.47 -8.82 -0.39
CA VAL A 78 5.19 -9.30 0.14
C VAL A 78 4.13 -8.21 0.28
N GLY A 79 4.52 -6.95 0.17
CA GLY A 79 3.57 -5.86 0.27
C GLY A 79 4.17 -4.50 -0.03
N VAL A 80 3.30 -3.54 -0.28
CA VAL A 80 3.67 -2.15 -0.55
C VAL A 80 2.62 -1.22 0.04
N ALA A 81 3.08 -0.15 0.64
CA ALA A 81 2.24 0.98 1.05
C ALA A 81 2.72 2.23 0.34
N ARG A 82 1.80 3.10 -0.04
CA ARG A 82 2.15 4.33 -0.77
C ARG A 82 1.21 5.46 -0.44
N TRP A 83 1.68 6.69 -0.65
CA TRP A 83 0.79 7.82 -0.83
C TRP A 83 0.97 8.41 -2.22
N ILE A 84 -0.12 8.91 -2.78
CA ILE A 84 -0.12 9.62 -4.05
C ILE A 84 -0.84 10.95 -3.84
N SER A 85 -0.19 12.04 -4.19
CA SER A 85 -0.77 13.39 -4.14
C SER A 85 -1.50 13.68 -5.44
N GLY A 86 -2.74 14.13 -5.33
CA GLY A 86 -3.48 14.67 -6.46
C GLY A 86 -3.16 16.15 -6.70
N PRO A 87 -3.95 16.82 -7.59
CA PRO A 87 -3.74 18.25 -7.88
C PRO A 87 -4.02 19.14 -6.67
N SER A 88 -4.85 18.69 -5.74
CA SER A 88 -5.19 19.43 -4.52
C SER A 88 -5.54 18.46 -3.39
N GLY A 89 -5.47 18.95 -2.16
CA GLY A 89 -5.81 18.17 -0.97
C GLY A 89 -4.69 17.25 -0.48
N PRO A 90 -4.97 16.50 0.60
CA PRO A 90 -4.00 15.57 1.18
C PRO A 90 -3.71 14.41 0.23
N PRO A 91 -2.51 13.81 0.32
CA PRO A 91 -2.21 12.60 -0.43
C PRO A 91 -3.08 11.42 0.00
N GLU A 92 -3.28 10.49 -0.90
CA GLU A 92 -4.06 9.27 -0.69
C GLU A 92 -3.17 8.09 -0.41
N LEU A 93 -3.50 7.37 0.66
CA LEU A 93 -2.82 6.15 1.10
C LEU A 93 -3.45 4.93 0.45
N SER A 94 -2.62 3.98 0.07
CA SER A 94 -3.06 2.62 -0.22
C SER A 94 -2.03 1.60 0.24
N ILE A 95 -2.52 0.42 0.62
CA ILE A 95 -1.69 -0.70 1.05
C ILE A 95 -2.14 -1.96 0.31
N THR A 96 -1.17 -2.72 -0.17
CA THR A 96 -1.39 -4.00 -0.83
C THR A 96 -0.48 -5.04 -0.21
N ILE A 97 -1.03 -6.17 0.19
CA ILE A 97 -0.28 -7.30 0.75
C ILE A 97 -0.74 -8.55 0.03
N ILE A 98 0.21 -9.35 -0.46
CA ILE A 98 -0.15 -10.62 -1.11
C ILE A 98 -0.88 -11.53 -0.13
N ASP A 99 -1.84 -12.30 -0.63
CA ASP A 99 -2.79 -13.06 0.20
C ASP A 99 -2.10 -13.93 1.25
N GLU A 100 -1.04 -14.61 0.87
CA GLU A 100 -0.30 -15.51 1.76
C GLU A 100 0.22 -14.83 3.03
N TYR A 101 0.52 -13.52 2.97
CA TYR A 101 1.09 -12.76 4.08
C TYR A 101 0.09 -11.86 4.80
N GLN A 102 -1.18 -11.92 4.44
CA GLN A 102 -2.22 -11.16 5.14
C GLN A 102 -2.47 -11.72 6.55
N GLY A 103 -2.88 -10.85 7.46
CA GLY A 103 -3.18 -11.24 8.84
C GLY A 103 -1.94 -11.59 9.68
N GLN A 104 -0.75 -11.18 9.27
CA GLN A 104 0.52 -11.50 9.95
C GLN A 104 1.30 -10.26 10.39
N GLY A 105 0.65 -9.11 10.46
CA GLY A 105 1.27 -7.87 10.93
C GLY A 105 2.06 -7.09 9.88
N VAL A 106 2.07 -7.52 8.63
CA VAL A 106 2.78 -6.81 7.54
C VAL A 106 2.20 -5.42 7.31
N GLY A 107 0.87 -5.29 7.37
CA GLY A 107 0.20 -3.99 7.23
C GLY A 107 0.65 -2.97 8.27
N THR A 108 0.81 -3.38 9.52
CA THR A 108 1.31 -2.52 10.59
C THR A 108 2.76 -2.09 10.32
N ARG A 109 3.61 -3.02 9.89
CA ARG A 109 4.99 -2.71 9.54
C ARG A 109 5.07 -1.72 8.38
N LEU A 110 4.25 -1.90 7.36
CA LEU A 110 4.16 -0.99 6.21
C LEU A 110 3.64 0.38 6.62
N MET A 111 2.59 0.43 7.43
CA MET A 111 2.04 1.71 7.90
C MET A 111 3.05 2.48 8.74
N ASP A 112 3.72 1.82 9.68
CA ASP A 112 4.76 2.45 10.51
C ASP A 112 5.87 3.06 9.63
N ALA A 113 6.33 2.30 8.64
CA ALA A 113 7.39 2.76 7.74
C ALA A 113 6.92 3.94 6.87
N LEU A 114 5.70 3.86 6.33
CA LEU A 114 5.16 4.93 5.48
C LEU A 114 4.92 6.21 6.26
N LEU A 115 4.39 6.14 7.48
CA LEU A 115 4.19 7.32 8.32
C LEU A 115 5.51 7.93 8.78
N ALA A 116 6.52 7.11 9.06
CA ALA A 116 7.86 7.62 9.35
C ALA A 116 8.45 8.38 8.17
N LEU A 117 8.28 7.84 6.95
CA LEU A 117 8.71 8.52 5.73
C LEU A 117 7.93 9.82 5.51
N ALA A 118 6.62 9.80 5.75
CA ALA A 118 5.76 10.97 5.63
C ALA A 118 6.24 12.12 6.54
N ARG A 119 6.60 11.81 7.77
CA ARG A 119 7.14 12.81 8.70
C ARG A 119 8.42 13.45 8.16
N LYS A 120 9.33 12.64 7.61
CA LYS A 120 10.59 13.14 7.00
C LYS A 120 10.34 14.02 5.80
N ARG A 121 9.27 13.78 5.06
CA ARG A 121 8.94 14.51 3.83
C ARG A 121 7.97 15.68 4.07
N GLY A 122 7.62 15.95 5.33
CA GLY A 122 6.73 17.06 5.68
C GLY A 122 5.26 16.82 5.36
N VAL A 123 4.87 15.60 5.10
CA VAL A 123 3.46 15.21 4.93
C VAL A 123 2.82 15.16 6.31
N ARG A 124 1.75 15.95 6.52
CA ARG A 124 1.10 16.07 7.83
C ARG A 124 -0.23 15.35 7.92
N ARG A 125 -0.82 15.04 6.78
CA ARG A 125 -2.15 14.45 6.72
C ARG A 125 -2.26 13.54 5.49
N ILE A 126 -2.82 12.36 5.69
CA ILE A 126 -3.05 11.38 4.63
C ILE A 126 -4.50 10.92 4.70
N ILE A 127 -5.12 10.75 3.55
CA ILE A 127 -6.48 10.24 3.39
C ILE A 127 -6.41 8.80 2.89
N ALA A 128 -7.27 7.93 3.41
CA ALA A 128 -7.44 6.58 2.89
C ALA A 128 -8.92 6.35 2.57
N ASP A 129 -9.21 6.06 1.31
CA ASP A 129 -10.53 5.62 0.88
C ASP A 129 -10.55 4.10 0.88
N VAL A 130 -11.42 3.52 1.69
CA VAL A 130 -11.44 2.09 1.99
C VAL A 130 -12.86 1.56 1.74
N LEU A 131 -13.00 0.49 0.95
CA LEU A 131 -14.30 -0.17 0.81
C LEU A 131 -14.80 -0.64 2.18
N ARG A 132 -16.10 -0.45 2.45
CA ARG A 132 -16.71 -0.84 3.74
C ARG A 132 -16.46 -2.28 4.11
N GLU A 133 -16.43 -3.15 3.11
CA GLU A 133 -16.20 -4.57 3.27
C GLU A 133 -14.73 -4.94 3.55
N ASN A 134 -13.81 -3.99 3.35
CA ASN A 134 -12.39 -4.20 3.64
C ASN A 134 -12.12 -4.06 5.13
N THR A 135 -12.48 -5.06 5.92
CA THR A 135 -12.37 -5.04 7.37
C THR A 135 -10.92 -4.97 7.83
N GLY A 136 -10.01 -5.63 7.13
CA GLY A 136 -8.57 -5.60 7.44
C GLY A 136 -7.99 -4.20 7.39
N MET A 137 -8.25 -3.47 6.30
CA MET A 137 -7.76 -2.09 6.16
C MET A 137 -8.45 -1.14 7.12
N ARG A 138 -9.74 -1.34 7.40
CA ARG A 138 -10.47 -0.53 8.38
C ARG A 138 -9.89 -0.70 9.78
N HIS A 139 -9.62 -1.92 10.21
CA HIS A 139 -8.96 -2.20 11.49
C HIS A 139 -7.58 -1.56 11.55
N LEU A 140 -6.82 -1.63 10.48
CA LEU A 140 -5.50 -1.00 10.41
C LEU A 140 -5.61 0.51 10.59
N CYS A 141 -6.50 1.18 9.86
CA CYS A 141 -6.72 2.63 10.01
C CYS A 141 -7.09 3.00 11.46
N ASN A 142 -7.98 2.23 12.08
CA ASN A 142 -8.40 2.48 13.45
C ASN A 142 -7.25 2.37 14.47
N ARG A 143 -6.26 1.52 14.21
CA ARG A 143 -5.07 1.39 15.07
C ARG A 143 -4.19 2.64 15.05
N TYR A 144 -4.31 3.48 14.04
CA TYR A 144 -3.53 4.71 13.89
C TYR A 144 -4.34 5.97 14.20
N ASN A 145 -5.43 5.80 14.97
CA ASN A 145 -6.31 6.90 15.39
C ASN A 145 -6.89 7.67 14.20
N ALA A 146 -7.17 6.98 13.10
CA ALA A 146 -7.76 7.59 11.92
C ALA A 146 -9.16 8.13 12.26
N VAL A 147 -9.46 9.30 11.71
CA VAL A 147 -10.76 9.97 11.88
C VAL A 147 -11.59 9.75 10.63
N VAL A 148 -12.82 9.25 10.81
CA VAL A 148 -13.73 9.05 9.69
C VAL A 148 -14.18 10.42 9.16
N GLN A 149 -14.06 10.58 7.84
CA GLN A 149 -14.47 11.78 7.11
C GLN A 149 -15.73 11.48 6.30
N ARG A 150 -16.43 12.54 5.90
CA ARG A 150 -17.55 12.41 4.98
C ARG A 150 -17.08 11.86 3.63
N SER A 151 -17.83 10.89 3.09
CA SER A 151 -17.64 10.35 1.76
C SER A 151 -18.95 10.45 0.97
N ASP A 152 -18.87 10.85 -0.28
CA ASP A 152 -20.03 10.88 -1.18
C ASP A 152 -20.40 9.49 -1.72
N ASP A 153 -19.48 8.53 -1.62
CA ASP A 153 -19.70 7.15 -2.03
C ASP A 153 -20.09 6.31 -0.81
N PRO A 154 -21.34 5.77 -0.74
CA PRO A 154 -21.79 4.98 0.41
C PRO A 154 -21.06 3.65 0.57
N THR A 155 -20.35 3.16 -0.46
CA THR A 155 -19.58 1.92 -0.40
C THR A 155 -18.18 2.12 0.18
N VAL A 156 -17.77 3.39 0.38
CA VAL A 156 -16.43 3.77 0.81
C VAL A 156 -16.49 4.46 2.18
N VAL A 157 -15.55 4.09 3.05
CA VAL A 157 -15.26 4.84 4.28
C VAL A 157 -13.98 5.63 4.03
N ARG A 158 -14.05 6.93 4.20
CA ARG A 158 -12.87 7.81 4.11
C ARG A 158 -12.28 8.04 5.48
N TYR A 159 -11.01 7.73 5.63
CA TYR A 159 -10.24 7.96 6.85
C TYR A 159 -9.23 9.08 6.63
N ARG A 160 -9.05 9.89 7.67
CA ARG A 160 -7.96 10.86 7.75
C ARG A 160 -6.99 10.40 8.83
N ILE A 161 -5.73 10.33 8.47
CA ILE A 161 -4.64 10.03 9.40
C ILE A 161 -3.78 11.29 9.52
N ASP A 162 -3.67 11.81 10.73
CA ASP A 162 -2.75 12.91 11.03
C ASP A 162 -1.38 12.31 11.39
N VAL A 163 -0.36 12.81 10.70
CA VAL A 163 0.99 12.24 10.77
C VAL A 163 1.84 12.92 11.83
#